data_49dcdbf281135012c364e8b86c2ac1be
#
_entry.id   49dcdbf281135012c364e8b86c2ac1be
#
_cell.length_a   1.000
_cell.length_b   1.000
_cell.length_c   1.000
_cell.angle_alpha   90.00
_cell.angle_beta   90.00
_cell.angle_gamma   90.00
#
_symmetry.space_group_name_H-M   'P 1'
#
loop_
_entity.id
_entity.type
_entity.pdbx_description
1 polymer ?
#
loop_
_entity_poly.entity_id
_entity_poly.type
_entity_poly.pdbx_seq_one_letter_code
_entity_poly.pdbx_strand_id
1 'polypeptide(L)'
;MPFTPLNQPPGGAPAGPALIVAVHEGRSVFVVDDEAPADGLFLGLLDDRWCYAVDVRDEADVDLDLFRDLRALWGTLDEVTWTVAGRAAQLVDWQRTHRYCGQCATPTEPARRERARRCPRCGLVAFPRLAPAVIMLIERDDGRILLARNPNFPAPFFSLLAGFVEPGERLEEAVARETFEEVGVVVDDITYWGSQPWPFPHSLMIGFRARYVSGDFVLQADEIAEAGWFAPDELPTVPPSMSIAGRMIEAWRTGA
;
A
#
# COMPACT_ATOMS: atom_id res chain seq x y z
N MET A 1 13.32 11.25 9.51
CA MET A 1 12.10 11.04 8.70
C MET A 1 11.14 12.13 9.07
N PRO A 2 10.57 12.84 8.15
CA PRO A 2 9.68 13.95 8.47
C PRO A 2 8.38 13.53 9.17
N PHE A 3 7.91 12.27 9.02
CA PHE A 3 6.70 11.78 9.69
C PHE A 3 7.00 10.72 10.77
N THR A 4 6.49 10.97 12.00
CA THR A 4 6.57 10.05 13.13
C THR A 4 5.18 9.52 13.47
N PRO A 5 4.89 8.22 13.25
CA PRO A 5 3.60 7.64 13.60
C PRO A 5 3.45 7.51 15.11
N LEU A 6 2.37 8.07 15.66
CA LEU A 6 2.02 7.99 17.07
C LEU A 6 0.56 7.58 17.25
N ASN A 7 0.23 6.99 18.39
CA ASN A 7 -1.13 6.54 18.70
C ASN A 7 -1.96 7.60 19.45
N GLN A 8 -1.28 8.49 20.15
CA GLN A 8 -1.89 9.57 20.95
C GLN A 8 -1.08 10.83 20.75
N PRO A 9 -1.72 12.00 20.81
CA PRO A 9 -1.03 13.27 20.79
C PRO A 9 -0.01 13.36 21.94
N PRO A 10 1.17 13.94 21.73
CA PRO A 10 2.07 14.29 22.82
C PRO A 10 1.42 15.30 23.76
N GLY A 11 1.86 15.36 25.01
CA GLY A 11 1.36 16.34 25.96
C GLY A 11 1.58 17.79 25.46
N GLY A 12 0.59 18.66 25.69
CA GLY A 12 0.61 20.05 25.23
C GLY A 12 -0.41 20.34 24.12
N ALA A 13 -0.36 21.56 23.58
CA ALA A 13 -1.15 21.96 22.41
C ALA A 13 -0.27 21.93 21.15
N PRO A 14 -0.84 21.75 19.95
CA PRO A 14 -0.11 21.89 18.71
C PRO A 14 0.50 23.28 18.58
N ALA A 15 1.69 23.39 18.00
CA ALA A 15 2.39 24.66 17.80
C ALA A 15 1.78 25.53 16.68
N GLY A 16 0.77 25.03 15.96
CA GLY A 16 0.14 25.69 14.82
C GLY A 16 -0.97 24.83 14.22
N PRO A 17 -1.42 25.13 12.98
CA PRO A 17 -2.43 24.34 12.30
C PRO A 17 -2.02 22.88 12.15
N ALA A 18 -2.97 21.98 12.33
CA ALA A 18 -2.80 20.56 12.09
C ALA A 18 -2.91 20.24 10.58
N LEU A 19 -2.22 19.21 10.13
CA LEU A 19 -2.50 18.60 8.84
C LEU A 19 -3.70 17.67 8.99
N ILE A 20 -4.78 17.99 8.31
CA ILE A 20 -6.02 17.21 8.33
C ILE A 20 -6.20 16.50 7.00
N VAL A 21 -6.43 15.21 7.05
CA VAL A 21 -6.81 14.38 5.92
C VAL A 21 -8.26 13.95 6.12
N ALA A 22 -9.18 14.62 5.44
CA ALA A 22 -10.57 14.19 5.35
C ALA A 22 -10.66 13.01 4.36
N VAL A 23 -11.31 11.92 4.76
CA VAL A 23 -11.43 10.69 3.98
C VAL A 23 -12.89 10.39 3.72
N HIS A 24 -13.25 10.31 2.45
CA HIS A 24 -14.57 9.91 1.97
C HIS A 24 -14.46 8.57 1.23
N GLU A 25 -15.39 7.65 1.46
CA GLU A 25 -15.45 6.30 0.85
C GLU A 25 -14.11 5.51 0.89
N GLY A 26 -13.28 5.78 1.91
CA GLY A 26 -12.05 5.01 2.18
C GLY A 26 -10.86 5.29 1.26
N ARG A 27 -11.02 6.04 0.17
CA ARG A 27 -9.93 6.31 -0.79
C ARG A 27 -9.91 7.72 -1.38
N SER A 28 -11.04 8.42 -1.38
CA SER A 28 -11.11 9.82 -1.79
C SER A 28 -10.70 10.68 -0.61
N VAL A 29 -9.73 11.56 -0.81
CA VAL A 29 -9.16 12.37 0.28
C VAL A 29 -9.14 13.84 -0.09
N PHE A 30 -9.28 14.68 0.93
CA PHE A 30 -9.02 16.11 0.89
C PHE A 30 -8.01 16.44 1.99
N VAL A 31 -6.94 17.16 1.65
CA VAL A 31 -5.86 17.51 2.58
C VAL A 31 -5.86 19.00 2.81
N VAL A 32 -5.91 19.43 4.06
CA VAL A 32 -5.96 20.84 4.46
C VAL A 32 -5.20 21.09 5.77
N ASP A 33 -4.71 22.30 5.95
CA ASP A 33 -4.18 22.78 7.23
C ASP A 33 -5.26 23.59 7.94
N ASP A 34 -5.66 23.12 9.15
CA ASP A 34 -6.73 23.74 9.93
C ASP A 34 -6.55 23.46 11.44
N GLU A 35 -7.46 23.93 12.26
CA GLU A 35 -7.50 23.60 13.69
C GLU A 35 -7.70 22.08 13.91
N ALA A 36 -7.05 21.55 14.95
CA ALA A 36 -7.13 20.13 15.27
C ALA A 36 -8.60 19.71 15.54
N PRO A 37 -9.15 18.73 14.83
CA PRO A 37 -10.54 18.33 14.97
C PRO A 37 -10.77 17.59 16.30
N ALA A 38 -11.86 17.90 17.00
CA ALA A 38 -12.19 17.30 18.29
C ALA A 38 -12.33 15.78 18.23
N ASP A 39 -12.93 15.27 17.14
CA ASP A 39 -13.20 13.84 16.90
C ASP A 39 -12.27 13.21 15.85
N GLY A 40 -11.15 13.88 15.53
CA GLY A 40 -10.18 13.40 14.56
C GLY A 40 -9.38 12.21 15.06
N LEU A 41 -9.10 11.27 14.18
CA LEU A 41 -8.16 10.20 14.44
C LEU A 41 -6.72 10.72 14.33
N PHE A 42 -6.02 10.82 15.44
CA PHE A 42 -4.63 11.24 15.45
C PHE A 42 -3.73 10.23 14.73
N LEU A 43 -2.91 10.69 13.78
CA LEU A 43 -2.06 9.85 12.94
C LEU A 43 -0.60 9.83 13.41
N GLY A 44 -0.12 10.96 13.92
CA GLY A 44 1.28 11.18 14.27
C GLY A 44 1.71 12.63 14.04
N LEU A 45 3.01 12.85 13.90
CA LEU A 45 3.63 14.13 13.65
C LEU A 45 4.31 14.16 12.29
N LEU A 46 4.07 15.21 11.52
CA LEU A 46 4.85 15.56 10.33
C LEU A 46 5.75 16.73 10.73
N ASP A 47 7.03 16.47 10.94
CA ASP A 47 7.91 17.32 11.71
C ASP A 47 7.28 17.58 13.10
N ASP A 48 6.98 18.83 13.45
CA ASP A 48 6.31 19.18 14.72
C ASP A 48 4.80 19.39 14.55
N ARG A 49 4.25 19.22 13.35
CA ARG A 49 2.84 19.43 13.03
C ARG A 49 2.02 18.18 13.33
N TRP A 50 0.96 18.33 14.05
CA TRP A 50 0.02 17.25 14.33
C TRP A 50 -0.76 16.86 13.09
N CYS A 51 -0.92 15.55 12.86
CA CYS A 51 -1.65 15.01 11.71
C CYS A 51 -2.89 14.24 12.17
N TYR A 52 -4.02 14.52 11.55
CA TYR A 52 -5.30 13.87 11.84
C TYR A 52 -5.95 13.31 10.58
N ALA A 53 -6.75 12.26 10.76
CA ALA A 53 -7.74 11.83 9.78
C ALA A 53 -9.15 12.12 10.28
N VAL A 54 -10.01 12.52 9.36
CA VAL A 54 -11.44 12.73 9.60
C VAL A 54 -12.24 11.81 8.70
N ASP A 55 -13.15 11.03 9.27
CA ASP A 55 -14.06 10.14 8.55
C ASP A 55 -15.29 10.91 8.09
N VAL A 56 -15.34 11.31 6.84
CA VAL A 56 -16.47 12.03 6.24
C VAL A 56 -17.51 11.02 5.79
N ARG A 57 -18.68 11.05 6.43
CA ARG A 57 -19.79 10.11 6.17
C ARG A 57 -21.04 10.80 5.62
N ASP A 58 -21.25 12.05 6.00
CA ASP A 58 -22.39 12.83 5.57
C ASP A 58 -21.95 13.78 4.45
N GLU A 59 -22.54 13.60 3.28
CA GLU A 59 -22.25 14.42 2.11
C GLU A 59 -22.86 15.82 2.21
N ALA A 60 -23.85 16.01 3.10
CA ALA A 60 -24.57 17.28 3.24
C ALA A 60 -23.69 18.42 3.80
N ASP A 61 -22.62 18.07 4.51
CA ASP A 61 -21.78 19.04 5.21
C ASP A 61 -20.42 19.31 4.54
N VAL A 62 -20.17 18.70 3.37
CA VAL A 62 -18.87 18.80 2.69
C VAL A 62 -19.02 18.99 1.18
N ASP A 63 -18.13 19.79 0.62
CA ASP A 63 -17.97 19.92 -0.82
C ASP A 63 -17.17 18.73 -1.36
N LEU A 64 -17.87 17.74 -1.95
CA LEU A 64 -17.27 16.54 -2.52
C LEU A 64 -16.36 16.85 -3.71
N ASP A 65 -16.53 18.00 -4.38
CA ASP A 65 -15.66 18.42 -5.47
C ASP A 65 -14.22 18.71 -5.02
N LEU A 66 -13.98 18.85 -3.72
CA LEU A 66 -12.63 18.99 -3.14
C LEU A 66 -11.91 17.64 -3.00
N PHE A 67 -12.65 16.53 -2.96
CA PHE A 67 -12.06 15.21 -2.78
C PHE A 67 -11.51 14.65 -4.08
N ARG A 68 -10.36 13.99 -3.98
CA ARG A 68 -9.70 13.32 -5.11
C ARG A 68 -9.31 11.90 -4.73
N ASP A 69 -9.34 11.00 -5.71
CA ASP A 69 -8.75 9.67 -5.52
C ASP A 69 -7.27 9.81 -5.13
N LEU A 70 -6.86 9.08 -4.11
CA LEU A 70 -5.50 9.17 -3.56
C LEU A 70 -4.41 8.88 -4.60
N ARG A 71 -4.68 8.01 -5.59
CA ARG A 71 -3.74 7.75 -6.69
C ARG A 71 -3.54 8.99 -7.57
N ALA A 72 -4.62 9.73 -7.82
CA ALA A 72 -4.57 10.94 -8.64
C ALA A 72 -3.80 12.10 -7.97
N LEU A 73 -3.62 12.04 -6.65
CA LEU A 73 -2.88 13.05 -5.88
C LEU A 73 -1.35 12.82 -5.88
N TRP A 74 -0.87 11.71 -6.46
CA TRP A 74 0.57 11.51 -6.63
C TRP A 74 1.16 12.59 -7.56
N GLY A 75 2.27 13.20 -7.11
CA GLY A 75 2.92 14.30 -7.82
C GLY A 75 2.25 15.67 -7.64
N THR A 76 1.03 15.71 -7.06
CA THR A 76 0.39 16.95 -6.62
C THR A 76 0.72 17.25 -5.15
N LEU A 77 0.70 16.22 -4.31
CA LEU A 77 1.21 16.27 -2.95
C LEU A 77 2.70 15.86 -2.95
N ASP A 78 3.46 16.37 -2.00
CA ASP A 78 4.78 15.81 -1.71
C ASP A 78 4.64 14.36 -1.21
N GLU A 79 5.71 13.57 -1.35
CA GLU A 79 5.69 12.13 -1.06
C GLU A 79 5.32 11.82 0.40
N VAL A 80 5.72 12.67 1.34
CA VAL A 80 5.45 12.46 2.76
C VAL A 80 3.99 12.74 3.08
N THR A 81 3.46 13.86 2.61
CA THR A 81 2.04 14.21 2.75
C THR A 81 1.15 13.16 2.08
N TRP A 82 1.52 12.67 0.90
CA TRP A 82 0.82 11.57 0.24
C TRP A 82 0.82 10.28 1.08
N THR A 83 1.95 9.95 1.71
CA THR A 83 2.05 8.79 2.60
C THR A 83 1.17 8.94 3.84
N VAL A 84 1.11 10.15 4.42
CA VAL A 84 0.20 10.46 5.55
C VAL A 84 -1.26 10.33 5.11
N ALA A 85 -1.61 10.81 3.91
CA ALA A 85 -2.96 10.66 3.36
C ALA A 85 -3.32 9.18 3.13
N GLY A 86 -2.39 8.36 2.64
CA GLY A 86 -2.56 6.91 2.52
C GLY A 86 -2.79 6.23 3.86
N ARG A 87 -2.01 6.60 4.89
CA ARG A 87 -2.22 6.14 6.26
C ARG A 87 -3.59 6.54 6.81
N ALA A 88 -4.04 7.76 6.53
CA ALA A 88 -5.37 8.23 6.92
C ALA A 88 -6.46 7.35 6.32
N ALA A 89 -6.42 7.13 5.00
CA ALA A 89 -7.38 6.30 4.27
C ALA A 89 -7.44 4.88 4.86
N GLN A 90 -6.31 4.22 5.06
CA GLN A 90 -6.24 2.88 5.67
C GLN A 90 -6.81 2.82 7.08
N LEU A 91 -6.51 3.81 7.93
CA LEU A 91 -6.96 3.80 9.32
C LEU A 91 -8.45 4.15 9.44
N VAL A 92 -8.97 5.02 8.60
CA VAL A 92 -10.41 5.32 8.54
C VAL A 92 -11.18 4.10 8.05
N ASP A 93 -10.73 3.44 6.97
CA ASP A 93 -11.35 2.21 6.49
C ASP A 93 -11.33 1.10 7.54
N TRP A 94 -10.19 0.91 8.21
CA TRP A 94 -10.09 -0.05 9.30
C TRP A 94 -11.06 0.27 10.45
N GLN A 95 -11.20 1.53 10.87
CA GLN A 95 -12.17 1.91 11.89
C GLN A 95 -13.62 1.63 11.47
N ARG A 96 -13.95 1.90 10.20
CA ARG A 96 -15.29 1.61 9.63
C ARG A 96 -15.59 0.11 9.67
N THR A 97 -14.66 -0.72 9.24
CA THR A 97 -14.85 -2.16 9.07
C THR A 97 -14.72 -2.96 10.36
N HIS A 98 -14.18 -2.37 11.45
CA HIS A 98 -14.00 -3.03 12.74
C HIS A 98 -14.84 -2.42 13.87
N ARG A 99 -15.95 -1.75 13.52
CA ARG A 99 -16.90 -1.20 14.51
C ARG A 99 -17.58 -2.27 15.34
N TYR A 100 -17.72 -3.48 14.81
CA TYR A 100 -18.29 -4.62 15.49
C TYR A 100 -17.27 -5.77 15.56
N CYS A 101 -17.37 -6.53 16.65
CA CYS A 101 -16.51 -7.70 16.84
C CYS A 101 -16.84 -8.81 15.84
N GLY A 102 -15.83 -9.26 15.08
CA GLY A 102 -16.02 -10.35 14.11
C GLY A 102 -16.35 -11.71 14.72
N GLN A 103 -16.16 -11.87 16.05
CA GLN A 103 -16.48 -13.10 16.76
C GLN A 103 -17.88 -13.11 17.38
N CYS A 104 -18.37 -11.98 17.94
CA CYS A 104 -19.61 -11.94 18.71
C CYS A 104 -20.52 -10.76 18.39
N ALA A 105 -20.22 -10.00 17.34
CA ALA A 105 -20.98 -8.85 16.85
C ALA A 105 -21.20 -7.69 17.85
N THR A 106 -20.57 -7.73 19.05
CA THR A 106 -20.65 -6.64 20.01
C THR A 106 -19.90 -5.41 19.48
N PRO A 107 -20.38 -4.17 19.66
CA PRO A 107 -19.62 -2.97 19.33
C PRO A 107 -18.25 -2.98 19.99
N THR A 108 -17.21 -2.63 19.24
CA THR A 108 -15.84 -2.57 19.73
C THR A 108 -15.50 -1.17 20.22
N GLU A 109 -14.51 -1.07 21.10
CA GLU A 109 -14.01 0.18 21.68
C GLU A 109 -12.54 0.41 21.31
N PRO A 110 -12.06 1.67 21.23
CA PRO A 110 -10.64 1.96 21.08
C PRO A 110 -9.83 1.39 22.26
N ALA A 111 -8.71 0.75 21.99
CA ALA A 111 -7.78 0.32 23.03
C ALA A 111 -7.01 1.52 23.59
N ARG A 112 -6.70 1.51 24.90
CA ARG A 112 -6.13 2.68 25.60
C ARG A 112 -4.67 2.99 25.23
N ARG A 113 -3.86 1.98 24.90
CA ARG A 113 -2.39 2.12 24.75
C ARG A 113 -1.90 1.79 23.34
N GLU A 114 -2.75 1.20 22.52
CA GLU A 114 -2.40 0.67 21.22
C GLU A 114 -3.37 1.18 20.16
N ARG A 115 -2.93 1.27 18.93
CA ARG A 115 -3.82 1.48 17.80
C ARG A 115 -4.54 0.17 17.48
N ALA A 116 -5.55 -0.12 18.30
CA ALA A 116 -6.36 -1.33 18.19
C ALA A 116 -7.80 -1.04 18.62
N ARG A 117 -8.73 -1.90 18.22
CA ARG A 117 -10.09 -1.95 18.74
C ARG A 117 -10.26 -3.21 19.57
N ARG A 118 -10.92 -3.10 20.70
CA ARG A 118 -11.14 -4.21 21.63
C ARG A 118 -12.63 -4.47 21.80
N CYS A 119 -13.02 -5.73 21.78
CA CYS A 119 -14.36 -6.14 22.16
C CYS A 119 -14.51 -6.17 23.67
N PRO A 120 -15.45 -5.39 24.27
CA PRO A 120 -15.66 -5.42 25.73
C PRO A 120 -16.28 -6.72 26.22
N ARG A 121 -16.97 -7.48 25.34
CA ARG A 121 -17.64 -8.75 25.69
C ARG A 121 -16.71 -9.96 25.68
N CYS A 122 -15.99 -10.21 24.57
CA CYS A 122 -15.18 -11.42 24.40
C CYS A 122 -13.67 -11.17 24.47
N GLY A 123 -13.23 -9.92 24.57
CA GLY A 123 -11.82 -9.56 24.67
C GLY A 123 -11.03 -9.58 23.36
N LEU A 124 -11.66 -9.94 22.21
CA LEU A 124 -11.00 -9.91 20.91
C LEU A 124 -10.38 -8.55 20.65
N VAL A 125 -9.13 -8.53 20.22
CA VAL A 125 -8.40 -7.31 19.83
C VAL A 125 -8.17 -7.35 18.32
N ALA A 126 -8.53 -6.26 17.64
CA ALA A 126 -8.32 -6.08 16.21
C ALA A 126 -7.34 -4.92 15.98
N PHE A 127 -6.19 -5.21 15.36
CA PHE A 127 -5.23 -4.21 14.90
C PHE A 127 -5.55 -3.73 13.48
N PRO A 128 -5.01 -2.56 13.05
CA PRO A 128 -5.10 -2.16 11.65
C PRO A 128 -4.60 -3.25 10.71
N ARG A 129 -5.36 -3.51 9.66
CA ARG A 129 -5.01 -4.54 8.69
C ARG A 129 -3.84 -4.09 7.83
N LEU A 130 -2.86 -4.97 7.67
CA LEU A 130 -1.83 -4.91 6.64
C LEU A 130 -1.78 -6.27 5.96
N ALA A 131 -1.94 -6.30 4.63
CA ALA A 131 -1.78 -7.51 3.82
C ALA A 131 -0.38 -7.47 3.18
N PRO A 132 0.57 -8.34 3.61
CA PRO A 132 1.86 -8.43 2.98
C PRO A 132 1.70 -9.02 1.57
N ALA A 133 2.34 -8.36 0.58
CA ALA A 133 2.40 -8.83 -0.80
C ALA A 133 3.84 -8.72 -1.28
N VAL A 134 4.37 -9.80 -1.85
CA VAL A 134 5.67 -9.78 -2.52
C VAL A 134 5.52 -9.20 -3.92
N ILE A 135 6.56 -8.50 -4.39
CA ILE A 135 6.69 -8.04 -5.76
C ILE A 135 8.12 -8.31 -6.21
N MET A 136 8.31 -8.92 -7.39
CA MET A 136 9.58 -9.46 -7.76
C MET A 136 10.05 -8.96 -9.14
N LEU A 137 11.28 -8.43 -9.19
CA LEU A 137 12.02 -8.17 -10.39
C LEU A 137 12.88 -9.41 -10.70
N ILE A 138 12.53 -10.13 -11.75
CA ILE A 138 13.19 -11.38 -12.15
C ILE A 138 14.11 -11.07 -13.31
N GLU A 139 15.41 -11.31 -13.09
CA GLU A 139 16.47 -11.08 -14.07
C GLU A 139 16.91 -12.39 -14.73
N ARG A 140 17.18 -12.32 -16.03
CA ARG A 140 17.78 -13.40 -16.81
C ARG A 140 19.24 -13.06 -17.15
N ASP A 141 20.08 -14.08 -17.33
CA ASP A 141 21.53 -13.91 -17.56
C ASP A 141 21.89 -13.09 -18.81
N ASP A 142 20.97 -12.91 -19.75
CA ASP A 142 21.11 -12.05 -20.92
C ASP A 142 20.78 -10.56 -20.65
N GLY A 143 20.58 -10.20 -19.39
CA GLY A 143 20.30 -8.82 -18.97
C GLY A 143 18.86 -8.36 -19.17
N ARG A 144 17.92 -9.26 -19.45
CA ARG A 144 16.48 -8.96 -19.59
C ARG A 144 15.75 -9.21 -18.28
N ILE A 145 14.63 -8.51 -18.07
CA ILE A 145 13.70 -8.76 -16.96
C ILE A 145 12.38 -9.32 -17.47
N LEU A 146 11.72 -10.05 -16.58
CA LEU A 146 10.36 -10.54 -16.80
C LEU A 146 9.37 -9.43 -16.44
N LEU A 147 8.49 -9.10 -17.37
CA LEU A 147 7.31 -8.27 -17.13
C LEU A 147 6.06 -9.01 -17.60
N ALA A 148 4.96 -8.76 -16.93
CA ALA A 148 3.67 -9.35 -17.23
C ALA A 148 2.56 -8.31 -17.25
N ARG A 149 1.48 -8.61 -17.95
CA ARG A 149 0.28 -7.78 -18.05
C ARG A 149 -0.92 -8.52 -17.45
N ASN A 150 -1.51 -7.95 -16.43
CA ASN A 150 -2.78 -8.41 -15.92
C ASN A 150 -3.90 -8.10 -16.95
N PRO A 151 -4.90 -8.99 -17.15
CA PRO A 151 -5.99 -8.77 -18.11
C PRO A 151 -6.79 -7.49 -17.87
N ASN A 152 -6.83 -7.00 -16.63
CA ASN A 152 -7.54 -5.76 -16.29
C ASN A 152 -6.73 -4.48 -16.58
N PHE A 153 -5.46 -4.60 -16.98
CA PHE A 153 -4.66 -3.43 -17.39
C PHE A 153 -4.80 -3.17 -18.89
N PRO A 154 -4.88 -1.91 -19.31
CA PRO A 154 -4.90 -1.57 -20.72
C PRO A 154 -3.57 -1.95 -21.38
N ALA A 155 -3.61 -2.54 -22.58
CA ALA A 155 -2.40 -2.75 -23.36
C ALA A 155 -1.83 -1.41 -23.86
N PRO A 156 -0.53 -1.21 -23.90
CA PRO A 156 0.59 -2.14 -23.60
C PRO A 156 1.19 -1.97 -22.19
N PHE A 157 0.38 -1.87 -21.14
CA PHE A 157 0.85 -1.64 -19.78
C PHE A 157 1.28 -2.96 -19.12
N PHE A 158 2.58 -3.08 -18.81
CA PHE A 158 3.18 -4.24 -18.14
C PHE A 158 3.76 -3.85 -16.78
N SER A 159 3.83 -4.80 -15.87
CA SER A 159 4.40 -4.61 -14.52
C SER A 159 5.23 -5.82 -14.09
N LEU A 160 5.86 -5.70 -12.93
CA LEU A 160 6.44 -6.84 -12.22
C LEU A 160 5.32 -7.75 -11.72
N LEU A 161 5.61 -9.04 -11.55
CA LEU A 161 4.74 -10.01 -10.87
C LEU A 161 4.60 -9.63 -9.39
N ALA A 162 3.44 -9.91 -8.81
CA ALA A 162 3.18 -9.59 -7.40
C ALA A 162 2.01 -10.43 -6.87
N GLY A 163 2.21 -11.03 -5.69
CA GLY A 163 1.16 -11.82 -5.06
C GLY A 163 1.16 -11.72 -3.53
N PHE A 164 0.08 -12.20 -2.91
CA PHE A 164 -0.06 -12.17 -1.46
C PHE A 164 0.66 -13.32 -0.79
N VAL A 165 1.22 -13.01 0.39
CA VAL A 165 1.85 -14.00 1.26
C VAL A 165 0.77 -14.80 1.98
N GLU A 166 0.87 -16.13 1.94
CA GLU A 166 -0.04 -17.04 2.61
C GLU A 166 0.34 -17.32 4.07
N PRO A 167 -0.64 -17.67 4.94
CA PRO A 167 -0.36 -18.00 6.33
C PRO A 167 0.63 -19.17 6.46
N GLY A 168 1.75 -18.92 7.16
CA GLY A 168 2.80 -19.92 7.38
C GLY A 168 3.91 -19.93 6.32
N GLU A 169 3.79 -19.11 5.30
CA GLU A 169 4.75 -18.98 4.20
C GLU A 169 5.82 -17.92 4.52
N ARG A 170 7.07 -18.17 4.15
CA ARG A 170 8.14 -17.16 4.15
C ARG A 170 8.07 -16.32 2.88
N LEU A 171 8.61 -15.10 2.94
CA LEU A 171 8.53 -14.16 1.81
C LEU A 171 9.23 -14.70 0.54
N GLU A 172 10.37 -15.38 0.70
CA GLU A 172 11.10 -15.99 -0.41
C GLU A 172 10.33 -17.17 -1.01
N GLU A 173 9.57 -17.91 -0.20
CA GLU A 173 8.68 -18.98 -0.67
C GLU A 173 7.52 -18.40 -1.47
N ALA A 174 6.93 -17.29 -1.01
CA ALA A 174 5.88 -16.57 -1.74
C ALA A 174 6.39 -16.07 -3.11
N VAL A 175 7.60 -15.50 -3.16
CA VAL A 175 8.22 -15.08 -4.44
C VAL A 175 8.33 -16.26 -5.41
N ALA A 176 8.84 -17.41 -4.96
CA ALA A 176 9.02 -18.58 -5.81
C ALA A 176 7.67 -19.18 -6.26
N ARG A 177 6.70 -19.28 -5.34
CA ARG A 177 5.36 -19.82 -5.61
C ARG A 177 4.61 -18.94 -6.61
N GLU A 178 4.47 -17.64 -6.33
CA GLU A 178 3.74 -16.70 -7.20
C GLU A 178 4.35 -16.65 -8.60
N THR A 179 5.70 -16.63 -8.70
CA THR A 179 6.39 -16.68 -9.99
C THR A 179 6.04 -17.94 -10.76
N PHE A 180 6.02 -19.10 -10.08
CA PHE A 180 5.71 -20.36 -10.73
C PHE A 180 4.21 -20.47 -11.09
N GLU A 181 3.31 -20.05 -10.21
CA GLU A 181 1.85 -20.10 -10.42
C GLU A 181 1.43 -19.17 -11.57
N GLU A 182 1.89 -17.92 -11.56
CA GLU A 182 1.47 -16.92 -12.55
C GLU A 182 2.06 -17.19 -13.96
N VAL A 183 3.33 -17.63 -14.06
CA VAL A 183 4.02 -17.69 -15.34
C VAL A 183 4.82 -18.98 -15.62
N GLY A 184 4.87 -19.96 -14.70
CA GLY A 184 5.56 -21.24 -14.89
C GLY A 184 7.10 -21.16 -14.76
N VAL A 185 7.64 -20.06 -14.29
CA VAL A 185 9.08 -19.79 -14.19
C VAL A 185 9.63 -20.17 -12.83
N VAL A 186 10.81 -20.82 -12.81
CA VAL A 186 11.56 -21.15 -11.59
C VAL A 186 12.65 -20.11 -11.37
N VAL A 187 12.76 -19.62 -10.12
CA VAL A 187 13.71 -18.59 -9.71
C VAL A 187 14.57 -19.03 -8.53
N ASP A 188 15.75 -18.42 -8.38
CA ASP A 188 16.61 -18.51 -7.20
C ASP A 188 17.25 -17.15 -6.88
N ASP A 189 18.26 -17.13 -6.00
CA ASP A 189 18.98 -15.90 -5.57
C ASP A 189 18.02 -14.77 -5.14
N ILE A 190 16.93 -15.15 -4.44
CA ILE A 190 15.89 -14.22 -4.01
C ILE A 190 16.44 -13.29 -2.93
N THR A 191 16.51 -11.99 -3.22
CA THR A 191 17.09 -10.99 -2.33
C THR A 191 16.13 -9.82 -2.11
N TYR A 192 16.00 -9.35 -0.85
CA TYR A 192 15.19 -8.21 -0.49
C TYR A 192 15.73 -6.93 -1.14
N TRP A 193 14.85 -6.15 -1.78
CA TRP A 193 15.17 -4.87 -2.40
C TRP A 193 14.66 -3.68 -1.59
N GLY A 194 13.43 -3.71 -1.12
CA GLY A 194 12.80 -2.61 -0.41
C GLY A 194 11.33 -2.88 -0.11
N SER A 195 10.64 -1.93 0.52
CA SER A 195 9.21 -2.05 0.77
C SER A 195 8.48 -0.74 0.59
N GLN A 196 7.16 -0.81 0.36
CA GLN A 196 6.29 0.35 0.21
C GLN A 196 4.92 0.07 0.83
N PRO A 197 4.43 0.96 1.75
CA PRO A 197 3.01 0.99 2.08
C PRO A 197 2.17 1.28 0.83
N TRP A 198 1.16 0.46 0.59
CA TRP A 198 0.29 0.57 -0.57
C TRP A 198 -1.17 0.60 -0.12
N PRO A 199 -1.75 1.81 0.07
CA PRO A 199 -3.07 1.99 0.68
C PRO A 199 -4.24 1.69 -0.28
N PHE A 200 -4.13 0.61 -1.07
CA PHE A 200 -5.12 0.20 -2.05
C PHE A 200 -5.46 -1.31 -1.94
N PRO A 201 -6.29 -1.70 -0.95
CA PRO A 201 -6.77 -0.87 0.14
C PRO A 201 -5.82 -0.83 1.35
N HIS A 202 -4.98 -1.86 1.61
CA HIS A 202 -4.17 -1.96 2.84
C HIS A 202 -2.94 -2.88 2.69
N SER A 203 -2.31 -2.90 1.52
CA SER A 203 -1.14 -3.74 1.26
C SER A 203 0.15 -3.13 1.80
N LEU A 204 1.08 -4.00 2.18
CA LEU A 204 2.49 -3.70 2.32
C LEU A 204 3.22 -4.45 1.21
N MET A 205 3.68 -3.72 0.20
CA MET A 205 4.48 -4.29 -0.88
C MET A 205 5.90 -4.52 -0.42
N ILE A 206 6.44 -5.72 -0.66
CA ILE A 206 7.78 -6.14 -0.27
C ILE A 206 8.51 -6.58 -1.53
N GLY A 207 9.45 -5.74 -1.99
CA GLY A 207 10.18 -5.90 -3.22
C GLY A 207 11.36 -6.85 -3.10
N PHE A 208 11.49 -7.74 -4.08
CA PHE A 208 12.60 -8.70 -4.21
C PHE A 208 13.21 -8.64 -5.62
N ARG A 209 14.52 -8.89 -5.69
CA ARG A 209 15.18 -9.30 -6.93
C ARG A 209 15.35 -10.81 -6.89
N ALA A 210 15.18 -11.46 -8.03
CA ALA A 210 15.38 -12.89 -8.18
C ALA A 210 16.04 -13.19 -9.53
N ARG A 211 16.74 -14.31 -9.63
CA ARG A 211 17.37 -14.77 -10.85
C ARG A 211 16.51 -15.88 -11.48
N TYR A 212 16.27 -15.78 -12.79
CA TYR A 212 15.67 -16.86 -13.57
C TYR A 212 16.58 -18.08 -13.61
N VAL A 213 16.01 -19.25 -13.38
CA VAL A 213 16.71 -20.54 -13.46
C VAL A 213 16.26 -21.34 -14.68
N SER A 214 14.94 -21.54 -14.81
CA SER A 214 14.38 -22.41 -15.85
C SER A 214 12.86 -22.18 -15.98
N GLY A 215 12.26 -22.83 -16.96
CA GLY A 215 10.82 -22.83 -17.23
C GLY A 215 10.47 -22.02 -18.46
N ASP A 216 9.50 -22.52 -19.22
CA ASP A 216 8.84 -21.77 -20.29
C ASP A 216 7.58 -21.10 -19.75
N PHE A 217 7.11 -20.04 -20.39
CA PHE A 217 5.90 -19.36 -19.97
C PHE A 217 4.67 -20.27 -20.04
N VAL A 218 4.08 -20.54 -18.89
CA VAL A 218 2.77 -21.15 -18.70
C VAL A 218 1.92 -20.16 -17.92
N LEU A 219 1.11 -19.38 -18.64
CA LEU A 219 0.41 -18.25 -18.04
C LEU A 219 -0.86 -18.71 -17.32
N GLN A 220 -1.06 -18.25 -16.09
CA GLN A 220 -2.33 -18.36 -15.37
C GLN A 220 -3.31 -17.34 -15.98
N ALA A 221 -4.18 -17.78 -16.86
CA ALA A 221 -4.99 -16.94 -17.75
C ALA A 221 -5.91 -15.94 -17.02
N ASP A 222 -6.31 -16.25 -15.78
CA ASP A 222 -7.16 -15.37 -14.96
C ASP A 222 -6.40 -14.14 -14.43
N GLU A 223 -5.08 -14.23 -14.29
CA GLU A 223 -4.23 -13.19 -13.69
C GLU A 223 -3.24 -12.59 -14.68
N ILE A 224 -2.74 -13.38 -15.64
CA ILE A 224 -1.73 -12.96 -16.60
C ILE A 224 -2.22 -13.16 -18.03
N ALA A 225 -2.44 -12.04 -18.73
CA ALA A 225 -2.81 -12.05 -20.15
C ALA A 225 -1.60 -12.19 -21.09
N GLU A 226 -0.47 -11.62 -20.71
CA GLU A 226 0.77 -11.63 -21.48
C GLU A 226 1.97 -11.58 -20.53
N ALA A 227 3.06 -12.27 -20.88
CA ALA A 227 4.36 -12.15 -20.21
C ALA A 227 5.49 -12.18 -21.25
N GLY A 228 6.61 -11.53 -20.92
CA GLY A 228 7.76 -11.48 -21.81
C GLY A 228 9.04 -11.07 -21.10
N TRP A 229 10.16 -11.30 -21.82
CA TRP A 229 11.49 -10.85 -21.41
C TRP A 229 11.85 -9.57 -22.15
N PHE A 230 12.15 -8.50 -21.41
CA PHE A 230 12.38 -7.17 -21.97
C PHE A 230 13.78 -6.67 -21.64
N ALA A 231 14.48 -6.14 -22.64
CA ALA A 231 15.74 -5.43 -22.47
C ALA A 231 15.50 -3.98 -22.00
N PRO A 232 16.51 -3.30 -21.44
CA PRO A 232 16.36 -1.93 -20.93
C PRO A 232 15.86 -0.90 -21.95
N ASP A 233 16.15 -1.11 -23.23
CA ASP A 233 15.75 -0.27 -24.37
C ASP A 233 14.47 -0.73 -25.09
N GLU A 234 13.91 -1.89 -24.68
CA GLU A 234 12.69 -2.48 -25.26
C GLU A 234 11.49 -2.44 -24.28
N LEU A 235 11.56 -1.65 -23.21
CA LEU A 235 10.51 -1.62 -22.20
C LEU A 235 9.16 -1.11 -22.77
N PRO A 236 8.05 -1.83 -22.50
CA PRO A 236 6.71 -1.34 -22.78
C PRO A 236 6.32 -0.19 -21.82
N THR A 237 5.07 0.24 -21.83
CA THR A 237 4.57 1.13 -20.79
C THR A 237 4.59 0.39 -19.44
N VAL A 238 5.30 0.96 -18.45
CA VAL A 238 5.47 0.40 -17.10
C VAL A 238 4.96 1.35 -16.03
N PRO A 239 4.75 0.87 -14.79
CA PRO A 239 4.32 1.73 -13.69
C PRO A 239 5.28 2.90 -13.45
N PRO A 240 4.77 4.08 -13.09
CA PRO A 240 5.60 5.23 -12.71
C PRO A 240 6.31 4.98 -11.37
N SER A 241 7.31 5.79 -11.06
CA SER A 241 8.10 5.75 -9.80
C SER A 241 7.28 5.98 -8.53
N MET A 242 5.98 6.31 -8.64
CA MET A 242 5.03 6.27 -7.54
C MET A 242 4.99 4.88 -6.87
N SER A 243 5.03 3.84 -7.68
CA SER A 243 4.98 2.45 -7.21
C SER A 243 6.37 1.87 -7.03
N ILE A 244 6.50 0.93 -6.10
CA ILE A 244 7.72 0.16 -5.93
C ILE A 244 8.11 -0.56 -7.22
N ALA A 245 7.14 -1.06 -8.01
CA ALA A 245 7.39 -1.66 -9.32
C ALA A 245 8.15 -0.71 -10.24
N GLY A 246 7.66 0.51 -10.42
CA GLY A 246 8.33 1.51 -11.26
C GLY A 246 9.72 1.87 -10.76
N ARG A 247 9.90 1.99 -9.44
CA ARG A 247 11.23 2.25 -8.83
C ARG A 247 12.21 1.10 -9.05
N MET A 248 11.77 -0.15 -8.91
CA MET A 248 12.60 -1.34 -9.15
C MET A 248 13.01 -1.45 -10.62
N ILE A 249 12.07 -1.24 -11.55
CA ILE A 249 12.35 -1.26 -12.99
C ILE A 249 13.34 -0.15 -13.36
N GLU A 250 13.15 1.06 -12.85
CA GLU A 250 14.03 2.19 -13.12
C GLU A 250 15.43 1.98 -12.54
N ALA A 251 15.55 1.46 -11.31
CA ALA A 251 16.83 1.12 -10.69
C ALA A 251 17.59 0.05 -11.52
N TRP A 252 16.89 -0.99 -12.00
CA TRP A 252 17.49 -1.99 -12.88
C TRP A 252 17.93 -1.36 -14.22
N ARG A 253 17.09 -0.55 -14.85
CA ARG A 253 17.37 0.10 -16.14
C ARG A 253 18.61 1.01 -16.08
N THR A 254 18.85 1.67 -14.94
CA THR A 254 19.95 2.61 -14.74
C THR A 254 21.19 1.98 -14.09
N GLY A 255 21.08 0.74 -13.62
CA GLY A 255 22.17 0.05 -12.91
C GLY A 255 22.42 0.60 -11.50
N ALA A 256 21.38 1.19 -10.84
CA ALA A 256 21.47 1.85 -9.54
C ALA A 256 21.15 0.90 -8.36
#